data_8478b34533306165f3b3af968821c016
#
_entry.id   8478b34533306165f3b3af968821c016
#
_cell.length_a   1.000
_cell.length_b   1.000
_cell.length_c   1.000
_cell.angle_alpha   90.00
_cell.angle_beta   90.00
_cell.angle_gamma   90.00
#
_symmetry.space_group_name_H-M   'P 1'
#
loop_
_entity.id
_entity.type
_entity.pdbx_description
1 polymer ?
#
loop_
_entity_poly.entity_id
_entity_poly.type
_entity_poly.pdbx_seq_one_letter_code
_entity_poly.pdbx_strand_id
1 'polypeptide(L)'
;MPMAVDEWIWQLEETIPSRTSEGKRIVDGVLRQLEAENWFPHEIFGIHLAMEEAMVNAIKHGNRFADDKNVQVVVKISAERFFLQISDQGRGFRMEEVPDCTKDENLEKSSGRGIMLMRNFMNRVEYNSAGNSVTMEKVRGRNPS
;
A
#
# COMPACT_ATOMS: atom_id res chain seq x y z
N MET A 1 18.87 0.43 -24.57
CA MET A 1 19.08 0.67 -23.80
C MET A 1 18.28 0.50 -22.97
N PRO A 2 18.35 0.01 -22.34
CA PRO A 2 17.51 -0.30 -21.53
C PRO A 2 17.19 0.70 -20.84
N MET A 3 16.46 1.00 -20.66
CA MET A 3 16.14 1.79 -19.97
C MET A 3 16.27 1.49 -18.77
N ALA A 4 16.81 2.08 -18.27
CA ALA A 4 16.93 2.12 -17.00
C ALA A 4 15.68 2.26 -16.58
N VAL A 5 15.25 1.42 -16.44
CA VAL A 5 14.14 1.41 -16.14
C VAL A 5 13.62 2.34 -15.36
N ASP A 6 13.48 2.46 -14.38
CA ASP A 6 12.76 3.27 -13.62
C ASP A 6 13.58 4.33 -13.12
N GLU A 7 13.62 5.39 -13.79
CA GLU A 7 14.19 6.52 -13.20
C GLU A 7 13.15 7.03 -12.29
N TRP A 8 13.33 6.85 -11.01
CA TRP A 8 12.39 7.34 -10.02
C TRP A 8 12.47 8.85 -9.94
N ILE A 9 11.36 9.54 -10.19
CA ILE A 9 11.33 10.98 -10.13
C ILE A 9 10.97 11.49 -8.75
N TRP A 10 10.47 10.64 -7.88
CA TRP A 10 10.16 11.00 -6.50
C TRP A 10 10.26 9.76 -5.62
N GLN A 11 10.86 9.93 -4.45
CA GLN A 11 11.02 8.80 -3.52
C GLN A 11 10.82 9.28 -2.10
N LEU A 12 10.31 8.39 -1.27
CA LEU A 12 10.14 8.65 0.15
C LEU A 12 10.52 7.38 0.89
N GLU A 13 11.26 7.53 1.97
CA GLU A 13 11.59 6.40 2.82
C GLU A 13 11.54 6.93 4.24
N GLU A 14 10.58 6.49 5.03
CA GLU A 14 10.39 6.97 6.40
C GLU A 14 10.04 5.84 7.32
N THR A 15 10.47 5.98 8.57
CA THR A 15 10.03 5.11 9.65
C THR A 15 9.12 5.94 10.54
N ILE A 16 7.89 5.51 10.72
CA ILE A 16 6.90 6.28 11.48
C ILE A 16 6.42 5.47 12.68
N PRO A 17 5.96 6.15 13.74
CA PRO A 17 5.35 5.43 14.84
C PRO A 17 4.00 4.83 14.42
N SER A 18 3.48 3.90 15.21
CA SER A 18 2.26 3.18 14.87
C SER A 18 1.03 4.03 15.19
N ARG A 19 0.90 5.17 14.51
CA ARG A 19 -0.20 6.11 14.71
C ARG A 19 -0.87 6.40 13.39
N THR A 20 -2.19 6.36 13.38
CA THR A 20 -2.94 6.61 12.14
C THR A 20 -2.69 7.99 11.57
N SER A 21 -2.45 8.99 12.42
CA SER A 21 -2.17 10.34 11.93
C SER A 21 -0.89 10.40 11.12
N GLU A 22 0.12 9.61 11.50
CA GLU A 22 1.37 9.57 10.75
C GLU A 22 1.17 8.84 9.42
N GLY A 23 0.40 7.77 9.43
CA GLY A 23 0.08 7.07 8.18
C GLY A 23 -0.69 7.97 7.24
N LYS A 24 -1.65 8.73 7.75
CA LYS A 24 -2.42 9.64 6.92
C LYS A 24 -1.53 10.73 6.32
N ARG A 25 -0.60 11.24 7.09
CA ARG A 25 0.34 12.26 6.60
C ARG A 25 1.11 11.74 5.37
N ILE A 26 1.59 10.50 5.46
CA ILE A 26 2.32 9.89 4.36
C ILE A 26 1.41 9.73 3.14
N VAL A 27 0.22 9.18 3.35
CA VAL A 27 -0.72 8.95 2.25
C VAL A 27 -1.07 10.27 1.55
N ASP A 28 -1.38 11.30 2.33
CA ASP A 28 -1.73 12.60 1.74
C ASP A 28 -0.58 13.17 0.91
N GLY A 29 0.66 13.01 1.38
CA GLY A 29 1.82 13.48 0.63
C GLY A 29 2.01 12.74 -0.69
N VAL A 30 1.79 11.43 -0.67
CA VAL A 30 1.92 10.62 -1.88
C VAL A 30 0.84 11.01 -2.89
N LEU A 31 -0.39 11.23 -2.42
CA LEU A 31 -1.48 11.61 -3.31
C LEU A 31 -1.20 12.94 -4.00
N ARG A 32 -0.65 13.90 -3.26
CA ARG A 32 -0.28 15.19 -3.86
C ARG A 32 0.77 14.99 -4.94
N GLN A 33 1.71 14.08 -4.72
CA GLN A 33 2.75 13.85 -5.71
C GLN A 33 2.19 13.18 -6.96
N LEU A 34 1.28 12.22 -6.80
CA LEU A 34 0.65 11.58 -7.94
C LEU A 34 -0.14 12.60 -8.78
N GLU A 35 -0.82 13.53 -8.09
CA GLU A 35 -1.53 14.58 -8.79
C GLU A 35 -0.56 15.49 -9.54
N ALA A 36 0.56 15.83 -8.94
CA ALA A 36 1.56 16.67 -9.58
C ALA A 36 2.15 16.00 -10.82
N GLU A 37 2.21 14.67 -10.83
CA GLU A 37 2.71 13.93 -11.97
C GLU A 37 1.61 13.56 -12.96
N ASN A 38 0.43 14.07 -12.75
CA ASN A 38 -0.71 13.94 -13.67
C ASN A 38 -1.19 12.50 -13.88
N TRP A 39 -1.12 11.70 -12.83
CA TRP A 39 -1.74 10.38 -12.91
C TRP A 39 -3.24 10.52 -13.06
N PHE A 40 -3.89 9.56 -13.70
CA PHE A 40 -5.33 9.66 -13.93
C PHE A 40 -6.09 9.54 -12.61
N PRO A 41 -7.20 10.27 -12.47
CA PRO A 41 -7.96 10.23 -11.21
C PRO A 41 -8.35 8.83 -10.76
N HIS A 42 -8.72 7.94 -11.68
CA HIS A 42 -9.10 6.59 -11.27
C HIS A 42 -7.91 5.79 -10.77
N GLU A 43 -6.71 6.08 -11.29
CA GLU A 43 -5.50 5.43 -10.81
C GLU A 43 -5.16 5.92 -9.41
N ILE A 44 -5.27 7.23 -9.20
CA ILE A 44 -5.01 7.81 -7.89
C ILE A 44 -5.99 7.25 -6.87
N PHE A 45 -7.26 7.10 -7.25
CA PHE A 45 -8.26 6.54 -6.37
C PHE A 45 -7.89 5.12 -5.93
N GLY A 46 -7.51 4.28 -6.87
CA GLY A 46 -7.13 2.90 -6.55
C GLY A 46 -5.88 2.82 -5.69
N ILE A 47 -4.88 3.65 -5.99
CA ILE A 47 -3.65 3.70 -5.19
C ILE A 47 -3.98 4.19 -3.77
N HIS A 48 -4.87 5.17 -3.65
CA HIS A 48 -5.28 5.70 -2.36
C HIS A 48 -5.90 4.60 -1.50
N LEU A 49 -6.85 3.85 -2.06
CA LEU A 49 -7.48 2.77 -1.31
C LEU A 49 -6.47 1.71 -0.89
N ALA A 50 -5.56 1.36 -1.80
CA ALA A 50 -4.55 0.33 -1.49
C ALA A 50 -3.60 0.81 -0.39
N MET A 51 -3.16 2.07 -0.46
CA MET A 51 -2.28 2.61 0.56
C MET A 51 -2.95 2.65 1.92
N GLU A 52 -4.20 3.11 1.95
CA GLU A 52 -4.90 3.20 3.23
C GLU A 52 -5.07 1.82 3.86
N GLU A 53 -5.41 0.84 3.06
CA GLU A 53 -5.60 -0.50 3.58
C GLU A 53 -4.29 -1.09 4.08
N ALA A 54 -3.21 -0.92 3.32
CA ALA A 54 -1.91 -1.42 3.75
C ALA A 54 -1.43 -0.73 5.03
N MET A 55 -1.69 0.58 5.15
CA MET A 55 -1.29 1.33 6.32
C MET A 55 -2.07 0.90 7.55
N VAL A 56 -3.39 0.70 7.41
CA VAL A 56 -4.22 0.23 8.50
C VAL A 56 -3.76 -1.17 8.94
N ASN A 57 -3.47 -2.04 7.97
CA ASN A 57 -3.01 -3.38 8.31
C ASN A 57 -1.70 -3.34 9.10
N ALA A 58 -0.78 -2.46 8.73
CA ALA A 58 0.50 -2.38 9.44
C ALA A 58 0.34 -1.77 10.84
N ILE A 59 -0.38 -0.66 10.94
CA ILE A 59 -0.48 0.08 12.20
C ILE A 59 -1.41 -0.62 13.18
N LYS A 60 -2.59 -1.00 12.69
CA LYS A 60 -3.62 -1.55 13.57
C LYS A 60 -3.48 -3.05 13.76
N HIS A 61 -3.38 -3.78 12.67
CA HIS A 61 -3.39 -5.24 12.79
C HIS A 61 -2.01 -5.82 13.03
N GLY A 62 -0.98 -5.24 12.43
CA GLY A 62 0.39 -5.71 12.64
C GLY A 62 0.95 -5.26 13.97
N ASN A 63 1.13 -3.96 14.13
CA ASN A 63 1.75 -3.41 15.33
C ASN A 63 0.78 -3.16 16.48
N ARG A 64 -0.52 -3.26 16.25
CA ARG A 64 -1.56 -3.08 17.27
C ARG A 64 -1.38 -1.77 18.02
N PHE A 65 -1.03 -0.71 17.27
CA PHE A 65 -0.83 0.63 17.83
C PHE A 65 0.24 0.69 18.91
N ALA A 66 1.17 -0.28 18.93
CA ALA A 66 2.17 -0.33 20.00
C ALA A 66 3.16 0.83 19.88
N ASP A 67 3.36 1.55 20.99
CA ASP A 67 4.24 2.71 20.98
C ASP A 67 5.70 2.37 20.71
N ASP A 68 6.09 1.13 21.01
CA ASP A 68 7.48 0.71 20.81
C ASP A 68 7.70 0.02 19.45
N LYS A 69 6.71 0.05 18.58
CA LYS A 69 6.85 -0.56 17.25
C LYS A 69 6.60 0.49 16.17
N ASN A 70 7.38 0.39 15.13
CA ASN A 70 7.35 1.36 14.03
C ASN A 70 6.91 0.71 12.74
N VAL A 71 6.51 1.55 11.80
CA VAL A 71 6.16 1.12 10.44
C VAL A 71 7.16 1.77 9.50
N GLN A 72 7.76 0.97 8.64
CA GLN A 72 8.67 1.49 7.64
C GLN A 72 7.94 1.61 6.33
N VAL A 73 8.05 2.75 5.69
CA VAL A 73 7.33 3.04 4.45
C VAL A 73 8.32 3.46 3.38
N VAL A 74 8.24 2.82 2.22
CA VAL A 74 9.05 3.17 1.06
C VAL A 74 8.08 3.42 -0.09
N VAL A 75 8.18 4.58 -0.73
CA VAL A 75 7.35 4.92 -1.89
C VAL A 75 8.26 5.43 -2.98
N LYS A 76 8.03 4.99 -4.21
CA LYS A 76 8.79 5.48 -5.35
C LYS A 76 7.82 5.70 -6.51
N ILE A 77 7.99 6.81 -7.20
CA ILE A 77 7.15 7.16 -8.34
C ILE A 77 8.04 7.50 -9.52
N SER A 78 7.77 6.86 -10.65
CA SER A 78 8.43 7.20 -11.90
C SER A 78 7.37 7.66 -12.88
N ALA A 79 7.76 7.98 -14.11
CA ALA A 79 6.78 8.37 -15.12
C ALA A 79 5.79 7.26 -15.43
N GLU A 80 6.19 6.00 -15.22
CA GLU A 80 5.39 4.86 -15.63
C GLU A 80 4.93 3.97 -14.50
N ARG A 81 5.44 4.14 -13.29
CA ARG A 81 5.16 3.19 -12.22
C ARG A 81 5.08 3.83 -10.85
N PHE A 82 4.26 3.23 -10.01
CA PHE A 82 4.17 3.55 -8.60
C PHE A 82 4.59 2.31 -7.82
N PHE A 83 5.46 2.48 -6.84
CA PHE A 83 5.94 1.40 -5.99
C PHE A 83 5.72 1.77 -4.53
N LEU A 84 5.25 0.80 -3.74
CA LEU A 84 5.04 1.00 -2.32
C LEU A 84 5.47 -0.25 -1.57
N GLN A 85 6.16 -0.06 -0.44
CA GLN A 85 6.44 -1.15 0.47
C GLN A 85 6.18 -0.66 1.87
N ILE A 86 5.38 -1.38 2.63
CA ILE A 86 5.06 -1.06 4.01
C ILE A 86 5.37 -2.27 4.86
N SER A 87 6.19 -2.06 5.90
CA SER A 87 6.61 -3.14 6.79
C SER A 87 6.31 -2.76 8.23
N ASP A 88 5.74 -3.70 8.98
CA ASP A 88 5.49 -3.49 10.39
C ASP A 88 6.34 -4.46 11.21
N GLN A 89 6.31 -4.31 12.52
CA GLN A 89 7.09 -5.12 13.43
C GLN A 89 6.22 -6.12 14.19
N GLY A 90 5.05 -6.37 13.69
CA GLY A 90 4.17 -7.38 14.25
C GLY A 90 4.60 -8.76 13.83
N ARG A 91 3.90 -9.76 14.32
CA ARG A 91 4.24 -11.13 13.96
C ARG A 91 3.69 -11.54 12.61
N GLY A 92 2.91 -10.66 11.95
CA GLY A 92 2.46 -10.92 10.62
C GLY A 92 1.25 -11.85 10.55
N PHE A 93 0.89 -12.20 9.32
CA PHE A 93 -0.19 -13.15 9.09
C PHE A 93 0.13 -13.88 7.80
N ARG A 94 -0.58 -14.98 7.56
CA ARG A 94 -0.43 -15.72 6.32
C ARG A 94 -1.60 -15.45 5.43
N MET A 95 -1.36 -15.44 4.12
CA MET A 95 -2.45 -15.19 3.18
C MET A 95 -3.57 -16.22 3.29
N GLU A 96 -3.22 -17.45 3.62
CA GLU A 96 -4.23 -18.49 3.78
C GLU A 96 -5.12 -18.27 5.01
N GLU A 97 -4.69 -17.42 5.93
CA GLU A 97 -5.49 -17.10 7.10
C GLU A 97 -6.44 -15.94 6.86
N VAL A 98 -6.34 -15.31 5.67
CA VAL A 98 -7.21 -14.19 5.36
C VAL A 98 -8.59 -14.73 5.00
N PRO A 99 -9.65 -14.25 5.65
CA PRO A 99 -10.97 -14.77 5.36
C PRO A 99 -11.41 -14.49 3.94
N ASP A 100 -12.23 -15.40 3.40
CA ASP A 100 -12.82 -15.18 2.10
C ASP A 100 -13.96 -14.21 2.30
N CYS A 101 -13.84 -13.01 1.82
CA CYS A 101 -14.83 -11.97 2.07
C CYS A 101 -16.12 -12.17 1.30
N THR A 102 -16.19 -13.20 0.43
CA THR A 102 -17.44 -13.51 -0.24
C THR A 102 -18.34 -14.39 0.61
N LYS A 103 -17.86 -14.92 1.74
CA LYS A 103 -18.69 -15.69 2.63
C LYS A 103 -19.40 -14.76 3.60
N ASP A 104 -20.64 -15.05 3.90
CA ASP A 104 -21.44 -14.18 4.75
C ASP A 104 -20.77 -13.82 6.06
N GLU A 105 -20.17 -14.79 6.71
CA GLU A 105 -19.55 -14.55 8.00
C GLU A 105 -18.32 -13.67 7.91
N ASN A 106 -17.79 -13.47 6.73
CA ASN A 106 -16.57 -12.68 6.55
C ASN A 106 -16.82 -11.31 5.91
N LEU A 107 -18.08 -11.00 5.59
CA LEU A 107 -18.35 -9.75 4.89
C LEU A 107 -17.98 -8.50 5.66
N GLU A 108 -17.93 -8.59 6.99
CA GLU A 108 -17.57 -7.43 7.78
C GLU A 108 -16.12 -7.42 8.22
N LYS A 109 -15.33 -8.37 7.80
CA LYS A 109 -13.92 -8.41 8.18
C LYS A 109 -13.13 -7.57 7.20
N SER A 110 -12.82 -6.34 7.61
CA SER A 110 -12.21 -5.37 6.71
C SER A 110 -10.87 -5.81 6.14
N SER A 111 -10.07 -6.56 6.88
CA SER A 111 -8.76 -6.95 6.36
C SER A 111 -8.86 -7.88 5.15
N GLY A 112 -9.82 -8.81 5.13
CA GLY A 112 -10.01 -9.66 3.97
C GLY A 112 -10.48 -8.88 2.77
N ARG A 113 -11.42 -7.96 2.98
CA ARG A 113 -11.89 -7.12 1.89
C ARG A 113 -10.81 -6.18 1.41
N GLY A 114 -10.00 -5.65 2.32
CA GLY A 114 -8.94 -4.75 1.96
C GLY A 114 -7.92 -5.38 1.04
N ILE A 115 -7.56 -6.63 1.30
CA ILE A 115 -6.60 -7.33 0.45
C ILE A 115 -7.19 -7.54 -0.93
N MET A 116 -8.47 -7.89 -1.04
CA MET A 116 -9.12 -8.00 -2.33
C MET A 116 -9.11 -6.68 -3.08
N LEU A 117 -9.41 -5.58 -2.38
CA LEU A 117 -9.39 -4.27 -3.00
C LEU A 117 -8.00 -3.91 -3.51
N MET A 118 -6.97 -4.18 -2.70
CA MET A 118 -5.60 -3.91 -3.15
C MET A 118 -5.29 -4.66 -4.44
N ARG A 119 -5.66 -5.93 -4.50
CA ARG A 119 -5.38 -6.74 -5.67
C ARG A 119 -6.18 -6.32 -6.89
N ASN A 120 -7.37 -5.77 -6.67
CA ASN A 120 -8.19 -5.29 -7.78
C ASN A 120 -7.63 -4.03 -8.42
N PHE A 121 -7.02 -3.16 -7.62
CA PHE A 121 -6.56 -1.89 -8.13
C PHE A 121 -5.08 -1.85 -8.48
N MET A 122 -4.28 -2.77 -7.94
CA MET A 122 -2.84 -2.75 -8.14
C MET A 122 -2.43 -3.87 -9.10
N ASN A 123 -1.35 -3.65 -9.83
CA ASN A 123 -0.84 -4.68 -10.74
C ASN A 123 -0.11 -5.79 -9.99
N ARG A 124 0.41 -5.46 -8.79
CA ARG A 124 1.13 -6.45 -8.01
C ARG A 124 0.90 -6.16 -6.53
N VAL A 125 0.59 -7.19 -5.76
CA VAL A 125 0.47 -7.12 -4.31
C VAL A 125 1.09 -8.39 -3.76
N GLU A 126 2.18 -8.26 -3.01
CA GLU A 126 2.87 -9.41 -2.44
C GLU A 126 3.21 -9.17 -0.98
N TYR A 127 2.85 -10.12 -0.14
CA TYR A 127 3.28 -10.12 1.25
C TYR A 127 4.50 -11.01 1.38
N ASN A 128 5.42 -10.67 2.29
CA ASN A 128 6.56 -11.54 2.55
C ASN A 128 6.08 -12.80 3.28
N SER A 129 6.97 -13.76 3.48
CA SER A 129 6.60 -15.02 4.12
C SER A 129 6.13 -14.84 5.54
N ALA A 130 6.63 -13.82 6.25
CA ALA A 130 6.19 -13.56 7.61
C ALA A 130 4.85 -12.84 7.66
N GLY A 131 4.42 -12.22 6.56
CA GLY A 131 3.15 -11.52 6.53
C GLY A 131 3.17 -10.15 7.20
N ASN A 132 4.35 -9.57 7.41
CA ASN A 132 4.47 -8.25 8.03
C ASN A 132 5.08 -7.21 7.11
N SER A 133 5.18 -7.51 5.84
CA SER A 133 5.63 -6.53 4.85
C SER A 133 4.89 -6.78 3.55
N VAL A 134 4.36 -5.72 2.96
CA VAL A 134 3.66 -5.82 1.68
C VAL A 134 4.36 -4.93 0.67
N THR A 135 4.50 -5.46 -0.55
CA THR A 135 5.02 -4.70 -1.68
C THR A 135 3.93 -4.61 -2.73
N MET A 136 3.70 -3.42 -3.23
CA MET A 136 2.69 -3.19 -4.25
C MET A 136 3.23 -2.35 -5.38
N GLU A 137 2.73 -2.61 -6.58
CA GLU A 137 3.10 -1.83 -7.75
C GLU A 137 1.89 -1.54 -8.62
N LYS A 138 1.89 -0.38 -9.22
CA LYS A 138 0.88 0.01 -10.19
C LYS A 138 1.58 0.54 -11.42
N VAL A 139 1.23 -0.01 -12.58
CA VAL A 139 1.75 0.47 -13.86
C VAL A 139 0.78 1.51 -14.39
N ARG A 140 1.31 2.65 -14.79
CA ARG A 140 0.49 3.75 -15.25
C ARG A 140 -0.12 3.44 -16.60
N GLY A 141 -1.41 3.71 -16.74
CA GLY A 141 -2.07 3.59 -18.02
C GLY A 141 -1.73 4.77 -18.91
N ARG A 142 -1.81 4.54 -20.22
CA ARG A 142 -1.45 5.60 -21.15
C ARG A 142 -2.64 6.36 -21.64
N ASN A 143 -3.77 5.72 -21.72
CA ASN A 143 -4.97 6.36 -22.19
C ASN A 143 -6.08 6.11 -21.20
N PRO A 144 -6.89 7.11 -20.95
CA PRO A 144 -7.98 6.94 -20.00
C PRO A 144 -9.17 6.17 -20.55
N SER A 145 -9.11 5.66 -21.73
CA SER A 145 -10.27 5.02 -22.33
C SER A 145 -10.89 3.90 -21.53
#